data_7273c797160a7cf3009744b958534545
#
_entry.id   7273c797160a7cf3009744b958534545
#
_cell.length_a   1.000
_cell.length_b   1.000
_cell.length_c   1.000
_cell.angle_alpha   90.00
_cell.angle_beta   90.00
_cell.angle_gamma   90.00
#
_symmetry.space_group_name_H-M   'P 1'
#
loop_
_entity.id
_entity.type
_entity.pdbx_description
1 polymer ?
#
loop_
_entity_poly.entity_id
_entity_poly.type
_entity_poly.pdbx_seq_one_letter_code
_entity_poly.pdbx_strand_id
1 'polypeptide(L)'
;MKRLITGLALASFALLFVFWTNTYVFCLGLFLILVFSIYELQKIKIKKNIYLWIIFFLILLNILLIYPISQYFDRSLFFTALVISGLTDVSAFVFGNLIGKRFIFPNISPNKTLEGTLSGIFVPSILLLLFTLTLSEYQFLYSFLELSPMIDSWGIANTFLALTFCSLMSIAGDLFASKAKRTIAIKDFGNLLPGHGGILDRIDSHLVCIPIFFFLNSLI
;
A
#
# COMPACT_ATOMS: atom_id res chain seq x y z
N MET A 1 1.23 13.70 19.82
CA MET A 1 1.03 12.46 20.60
C MET A 1 -0.13 11.60 20.09
N LYS A 2 -1.39 12.08 20.00
CA LYS A 2 -2.56 11.25 19.56
C LYS A 2 -2.35 10.53 18.23
N ARG A 3 -1.80 11.21 17.20
CA ARG A 3 -1.55 10.61 15.86
C ARG A 3 -0.48 9.50 15.89
N LEU A 4 0.53 9.62 16.71
CA LEU A 4 1.59 8.60 16.83
C LEU A 4 1.06 7.35 17.54
N ILE A 5 0.29 7.53 18.60
CA ILE A 5 -0.33 6.40 19.34
C ILE A 5 -1.30 5.64 18.44
N THR A 6 -2.18 6.36 17.71
CA THR A 6 -3.12 5.70 16.78
C THR A 6 -2.42 5.05 15.59
N GLY A 7 -1.31 5.61 15.09
CA GLY A 7 -0.51 4.99 14.04
C GLY A 7 0.15 3.70 14.51
N LEU A 8 0.77 3.71 15.69
CA LEU A 8 1.35 2.50 16.30
C LEU A 8 0.29 1.44 16.59
N ALA A 9 -0.87 1.83 17.11
CA ALA A 9 -1.98 0.92 17.37
C ALA A 9 -2.50 0.26 16.07
N LEU A 10 -2.63 1.03 14.98
CA LEU A 10 -3.02 0.49 13.67
C LEU A 10 -1.96 -0.45 13.09
N ALA A 11 -0.68 -0.11 13.21
CA ALA A 11 0.40 -0.97 12.75
C ALA A 11 0.46 -2.29 13.55
N SER A 12 0.34 -2.22 14.88
CA SER A 12 0.28 -3.42 15.74
C SER A 12 -0.95 -4.27 15.44
N PHE A 13 -2.11 -3.64 15.23
CA PHE A 13 -3.33 -4.33 14.85
C PHE A 13 -3.17 -5.01 13.49
N ALA A 14 -2.57 -4.36 12.50
CA ALA A 14 -2.32 -4.94 11.18
C ALA A 14 -1.42 -6.19 11.26
N LEU A 15 -0.33 -6.13 12.06
CA LEU A 15 0.54 -7.28 12.31
C LEU A 15 -0.23 -8.45 12.93
N LEU A 16 -0.96 -8.21 14.02
CA LEU A 16 -1.76 -9.24 14.68
C LEU A 16 -2.83 -9.80 13.75
N PHE A 17 -3.47 -8.94 12.97
CA PHE A 17 -4.51 -9.33 12.03
C PHE A 17 -3.96 -10.24 10.93
N VAL A 18 -2.81 -9.90 10.34
CA VAL A 18 -2.22 -10.70 9.25
C VAL A 18 -1.74 -12.06 9.76
N PHE A 19 -1.03 -12.13 10.88
CA PHE A 19 -0.34 -13.36 11.30
C PHE A 19 -1.10 -14.21 12.32
N TRP A 20 -1.97 -13.62 13.14
CA TRP A 20 -2.64 -14.35 14.25
C TRP A 20 -4.08 -14.76 13.97
N THR A 21 -4.72 -14.25 12.92
CA THR A 21 -6.09 -14.64 12.58
C THR A 21 -6.11 -15.92 11.75
N ASN A 22 -7.20 -16.67 11.80
CA ASN A 22 -7.43 -17.76 10.85
C ASN A 22 -7.77 -17.19 9.45
N THR A 23 -7.68 -18.02 8.40
CA THR A 23 -7.89 -17.58 7.01
C THR A 23 -9.29 -16.97 6.78
N TYR A 24 -10.32 -17.50 7.43
CA TYR A 24 -11.69 -16.97 7.29
C TYR A 24 -11.83 -15.59 7.91
N VAL A 25 -11.29 -15.37 9.10
CA VAL A 25 -11.31 -14.06 9.77
C VAL A 25 -10.48 -13.05 9.00
N PHE A 26 -9.33 -13.45 8.45
CA PHE A 26 -8.51 -12.62 7.61
C PHE A 26 -9.25 -12.17 6.33
N CYS A 27 -9.85 -13.11 5.60
CA CYS A 27 -10.64 -12.79 4.40
C CYS A 27 -11.85 -11.91 4.72
N LEU A 28 -12.57 -12.21 5.81
CA LEU A 28 -13.71 -11.41 6.26
C LEU A 28 -13.27 -9.98 6.60
N GLY A 29 -12.16 -9.81 7.29
CA GLY A 29 -11.64 -8.48 7.64
C GLY A 29 -11.23 -7.66 6.41
N LEU A 30 -10.52 -8.27 5.45
CA LEU A 30 -10.20 -7.61 4.19
C LEU A 30 -11.48 -7.22 3.42
N PHE A 31 -12.44 -8.13 3.35
CA PHE A 31 -13.72 -7.86 2.70
C PHE A 31 -14.44 -6.69 3.36
N LEU A 32 -14.52 -6.65 4.70
CA LEU A 32 -15.14 -5.54 5.42
C LEU A 32 -14.43 -4.20 5.16
N ILE A 33 -13.10 -4.15 5.17
CA ILE A 33 -12.32 -2.95 4.84
C ILE A 33 -12.71 -2.42 3.46
N LEU A 34 -12.80 -3.30 2.47
CA LEU A 34 -13.16 -2.92 1.10
C LEU A 34 -14.63 -2.51 0.97
N VAL A 35 -15.55 -3.16 1.68
CA VAL A 35 -16.97 -2.78 1.73
C VAL A 35 -17.15 -1.40 2.37
N PHE A 36 -16.45 -1.11 3.47
CA PHE A 36 -16.48 0.23 4.07
C PHE A 36 -15.91 1.31 3.13
N SER A 37 -14.90 0.97 2.33
CA SER A 37 -14.36 1.87 1.31
C SER A 37 -15.38 2.16 0.20
N ILE A 38 -16.17 1.17 -0.22
CA ILE A 38 -17.28 1.38 -1.15
C ILE A 38 -18.36 2.28 -0.52
N TYR A 39 -18.67 2.07 0.75
CA TYR A 39 -19.64 2.91 1.47
C TYR A 39 -19.19 4.37 1.53
N GLU A 40 -17.90 4.64 1.77
CA GLU A 40 -17.36 5.99 1.72
C GLU A 40 -17.52 6.62 0.32
N LEU A 41 -17.21 5.87 -0.73
CA LEU A 41 -17.40 6.34 -2.10
C LEU A 41 -18.86 6.66 -2.43
N GLN A 42 -19.80 5.82 -1.99
CA GLN A 42 -21.23 6.03 -2.26
C GLN A 42 -21.75 7.33 -1.62
N LYS A 43 -21.27 7.69 -0.44
CA LYS A 43 -21.61 8.95 0.24
C LYS A 43 -21.24 10.19 -0.59
N ILE A 44 -20.21 10.10 -1.39
CA ILE A 44 -19.69 11.23 -2.20
C ILE A 44 -20.52 11.46 -3.48
N LYS A 45 -21.58 10.66 -3.73
CA LYS A 45 -22.39 10.72 -4.96
C LYS A 45 -21.51 10.65 -6.20
N ILE A 46 -21.09 9.44 -6.57
CA ILE A 46 -20.18 9.08 -7.70
C ILE A 46 -20.55 9.72 -9.06
N LYS A 47 -21.58 10.53 -9.15
CA LYS A 47 -22.17 11.04 -10.39
C LYS A 47 -21.11 11.76 -11.24
N LYS A 48 -20.77 11.13 -12.39
CA LYS A 48 -19.97 11.68 -13.52
C LYS A 48 -18.46 11.88 -13.33
N ASN A 49 -17.82 11.31 -12.30
CA ASN A 49 -16.38 11.42 -12.17
C ASN A 49 -15.67 10.11 -12.50
N ILE A 50 -14.94 10.07 -13.63
CA ILE A 50 -14.21 8.89 -14.10
C ILE A 50 -13.21 8.37 -13.08
N TYR A 51 -12.57 9.26 -12.30
CA TYR A 51 -11.59 8.87 -11.28
C TYR A 51 -12.22 8.05 -10.16
N LEU A 52 -13.45 8.40 -9.73
CA LEU A 52 -14.17 7.64 -8.69
C LEU A 52 -14.60 6.27 -9.20
N TRP A 53 -14.97 6.15 -10.48
CA TRP A 53 -15.27 4.85 -11.10
C TRP A 53 -14.05 3.94 -11.19
N ILE A 54 -12.87 4.50 -11.49
CA ILE A 54 -11.63 3.72 -11.50
C ILE A 54 -11.28 3.24 -10.08
N ILE A 55 -11.42 4.09 -9.06
CA ILE A 55 -11.21 3.67 -7.65
C ILE A 55 -12.20 2.56 -7.27
N PHE A 56 -13.47 2.70 -7.63
CA PHE A 56 -14.48 1.67 -7.39
C PHE A 56 -14.10 0.34 -8.06
N PHE A 57 -13.64 0.39 -9.31
CA PHE A 57 -13.16 -0.80 -10.01
C PHE A 57 -11.93 -1.44 -9.36
N LEU A 58 -10.97 -0.63 -8.89
CA LEU A 58 -9.81 -1.11 -8.12
C LEU A 58 -10.23 -1.80 -6.81
N ILE A 59 -11.22 -1.27 -6.11
CA ILE A 59 -11.76 -1.92 -4.90
C ILE A 59 -12.38 -3.28 -5.27
N LEU A 60 -13.18 -3.35 -6.33
CA LEU A 60 -13.77 -4.61 -6.80
C LEU A 60 -12.70 -5.63 -7.20
N LEU A 61 -11.64 -5.19 -7.89
CA LEU A 61 -10.51 -6.05 -8.23
C LEU A 61 -9.85 -6.64 -6.97
N ASN A 62 -9.63 -5.84 -5.95
CA ASN A 62 -9.07 -6.32 -4.67
C ASN A 62 -10.02 -7.30 -3.97
N ILE A 63 -11.35 -7.09 -4.02
CA ILE A 63 -12.33 -8.06 -3.48
C ILE A 63 -12.20 -9.40 -4.20
N LEU A 64 -12.08 -9.40 -5.53
CA LEU A 64 -11.91 -10.63 -6.31
C LEU A 64 -10.59 -11.35 -6.00
N LEU A 65 -9.55 -10.61 -5.62
CA LEU A 65 -8.24 -11.17 -5.26
C LEU A 65 -8.18 -11.75 -3.84
N ILE A 66 -9.14 -11.47 -2.95
CA ILE A 66 -9.13 -12.00 -1.57
C ILE A 66 -9.07 -13.53 -1.57
N TYR A 67 -9.89 -14.19 -2.40
CA TYR A 67 -9.93 -15.65 -2.48
C TYR A 67 -8.61 -16.25 -2.98
N PRO A 68 -8.05 -15.88 -4.16
CA PRO A 68 -6.76 -16.41 -4.60
C PRO A 68 -5.62 -16.10 -3.61
N ILE A 69 -5.58 -14.89 -3.02
CA ILE A 69 -4.56 -14.55 -2.02
C ILE A 69 -4.64 -15.52 -0.83
N SER A 70 -5.85 -15.86 -0.36
CA SER A 70 -6.02 -16.73 0.80
C SER A 70 -5.70 -18.20 0.54
N GLN A 71 -5.77 -18.66 -0.71
CA GLN A 71 -5.60 -20.07 -1.09
C GLN A 71 -4.21 -20.40 -1.63
N TYR A 72 -3.61 -19.47 -2.38
CA TYR A 72 -2.40 -19.74 -3.15
C TYR A 72 -1.16 -19.00 -2.64
N PHE A 73 -1.35 -18.00 -1.77
CA PHE A 73 -0.26 -17.17 -1.30
C PHE A 73 -0.16 -17.16 0.22
N ASP A 74 1.06 -17.19 0.72
CA ASP A 74 1.33 -17.04 2.13
C ASP A 74 1.03 -15.60 2.62
N ARG A 75 0.66 -15.48 3.88
CA ARG A 75 0.35 -14.19 4.50
C ARG A 75 1.55 -13.26 4.60
N SER A 76 2.74 -13.83 4.64
CA SER A 76 4.01 -13.11 4.55
C SER A 76 4.11 -12.30 3.25
N LEU A 77 3.66 -12.85 2.11
CA LEU A 77 3.61 -12.11 0.84
C LEU A 77 2.62 -10.95 0.88
N PHE A 78 1.44 -11.16 1.48
CA PHE A 78 0.49 -10.06 1.69
C PHE A 78 1.08 -8.97 2.58
N PHE A 79 1.74 -9.37 3.67
CA PHE A 79 2.41 -8.43 4.56
C PHE A 79 3.56 -7.70 3.85
N THR A 80 4.32 -8.39 3.02
CA THR A 80 5.37 -7.78 2.20
C THR A 80 4.80 -6.68 1.30
N ALA A 81 3.67 -6.93 0.63
CA ALA A 81 2.99 -5.91 -0.19
C ALA A 81 2.54 -4.69 0.63
N LEU A 82 2.04 -4.90 1.85
CA LEU A 82 1.71 -3.80 2.78
C LEU A 82 2.95 -3.00 3.18
N VAL A 83 4.05 -3.70 3.49
CA VAL A 83 5.32 -3.08 3.90
C VAL A 83 5.92 -2.27 2.74
N ILE A 84 5.90 -2.78 1.50
CA ILE A 84 6.35 -2.01 0.32
C ILE A 84 5.63 -0.67 0.25
N SER A 85 4.31 -0.70 0.28
CA SER A 85 3.51 0.53 0.17
C SER A 85 3.72 1.46 1.36
N GLY A 86 3.74 0.93 2.59
CA GLY A 86 4.01 1.72 3.79
C GLY A 86 5.40 2.36 3.81
N LEU A 87 6.45 1.61 3.45
CA LEU A 87 7.81 2.15 3.33
C LEU A 87 7.90 3.20 2.22
N THR A 88 7.16 3.04 1.12
CA THR A 88 7.08 4.03 0.04
C THR A 88 6.58 5.37 0.57
N ASP A 89 5.48 5.37 1.32
CA ASP A 89 4.91 6.59 1.88
C ASP A 89 5.82 7.21 2.96
N VAL A 90 6.38 6.38 3.85
CA VAL A 90 7.28 6.84 4.90
C VAL A 90 8.56 7.43 4.33
N SER A 91 9.22 6.75 3.39
CA SER A 91 10.45 7.25 2.77
C SER A 91 10.20 8.51 1.94
N ALA A 92 9.10 8.55 1.17
CA ALA A 92 8.71 9.75 0.43
C ALA A 92 8.48 10.95 1.36
N PHE A 93 7.83 10.74 2.51
CA PHE A 93 7.60 11.78 3.51
C PHE A 93 8.90 12.23 4.21
N VAL A 94 9.70 11.29 4.69
CA VAL A 94 10.93 11.59 5.44
C VAL A 94 11.93 12.33 4.57
N PHE A 95 12.28 11.77 3.41
CA PHE A 95 13.25 12.40 2.51
C PHE A 95 12.69 13.66 1.84
N GLY A 96 11.38 13.69 1.57
CA GLY A 96 10.71 14.89 1.08
C GLY A 96 10.82 16.07 2.05
N ASN A 97 10.75 15.82 3.36
CA ASN A 97 10.94 16.85 4.38
C ASN A 97 12.41 17.22 4.62
N LEU A 98 13.34 16.24 4.53
CA LEU A 98 14.75 16.46 4.83
C LEU A 98 15.50 17.16 3.68
N ILE A 99 15.28 16.73 2.45
CA ILE A 99 16.04 17.16 1.28
C ILE A 99 15.19 17.69 0.12
N GLY A 100 13.84 17.65 0.26
CA GLY A 100 12.92 18.05 -0.81
C GLY A 100 13.01 19.54 -1.12
N LYS A 101 13.20 19.86 -2.39
CA LYS A 101 13.31 21.24 -2.90
C LYS A 101 12.31 21.53 -4.01
N ARG A 102 11.98 20.53 -4.84
CA ARG A 102 11.17 20.69 -6.05
C ARG A 102 9.80 20.04 -5.88
N PHE A 103 8.74 20.84 -5.82
CA PHE A 103 7.36 20.35 -5.78
C PHE A 103 6.91 19.89 -7.17
N ILE A 104 6.37 18.66 -7.29
CA ILE A 104 6.04 18.06 -8.60
C ILE A 104 4.57 18.23 -8.95
N PHE A 105 3.67 18.16 -7.96
CA PHE A 105 2.22 18.13 -8.19
C PHE A 105 1.47 19.17 -7.34
N PRO A 106 1.74 20.49 -7.50
CA PRO A 106 1.18 21.52 -6.62
C PRO A 106 -0.35 21.56 -6.60
N ASN A 107 -1.01 21.21 -7.71
CA ASN A 107 -2.47 21.21 -7.82
C ASN A 107 -3.16 19.95 -7.28
N ILE A 108 -2.42 18.86 -7.08
CA ILE A 108 -2.97 17.55 -6.67
C ILE A 108 -2.55 17.27 -5.23
N SER A 109 -1.24 17.31 -4.98
CA SER A 109 -0.60 17.04 -3.68
C SER A 109 0.53 18.06 -3.48
N PRO A 110 0.24 19.21 -2.85
CA PRO A 110 1.17 20.35 -2.77
C PRO A 110 2.46 20.04 -1.98
N ASN A 111 2.45 19.03 -1.13
CA ASN A 111 3.59 18.68 -0.27
C ASN A 111 4.50 17.60 -0.88
N LYS A 112 4.18 17.06 -2.07
CA LYS A 112 5.04 16.05 -2.71
C LYS A 112 6.19 16.70 -3.48
N THR A 113 7.41 16.34 -3.09
CA THR A 113 8.65 16.77 -3.75
C THR A 113 9.22 15.69 -4.66
N LEU A 114 10.02 16.08 -5.64
CA LEU A 114 10.71 15.15 -6.55
C LEU A 114 11.65 14.23 -5.79
N GLU A 115 12.44 14.80 -4.89
CA GLU A 115 13.41 14.07 -4.07
C GLU A 115 12.72 13.06 -3.16
N GLY A 116 11.59 13.46 -2.52
CA GLY A 116 10.76 12.56 -1.73
C GLY A 116 10.16 11.44 -2.59
N THR A 117 9.66 11.76 -3.78
CA THR A 117 9.08 10.74 -4.69
C THR A 117 10.13 9.74 -5.14
N LEU A 118 11.33 10.20 -5.53
CA LEU A 118 12.43 9.30 -5.92
C LEU A 118 12.88 8.41 -4.76
N SER A 119 13.00 8.96 -3.55
CA SER A 119 13.31 8.13 -2.37
C SER A 119 12.20 7.12 -2.07
N GLY A 120 10.92 7.50 -2.21
CA GLY A 120 9.78 6.59 -2.09
C GLY A 120 9.82 5.43 -3.08
N ILE A 121 10.38 5.63 -4.27
CA ILE A 121 10.52 4.60 -5.29
C ILE A 121 11.67 3.61 -4.95
N PHE A 122 12.85 4.12 -4.58
CA PHE A 122 14.06 3.29 -4.49
C PHE A 122 14.36 2.77 -3.08
N VAL A 123 14.10 3.58 -2.03
CA VAL A 123 14.45 3.21 -0.65
C VAL A 123 13.74 1.94 -0.17
N PRO A 124 12.43 1.73 -0.41
CA PRO A 124 11.76 0.49 0.00
C PRO A 124 12.41 -0.76 -0.59
N SER A 125 12.73 -0.72 -1.88
CA SER A 125 13.36 -1.84 -2.60
C SER A 125 14.74 -2.16 -2.04
N ILE A 126 15.56 -1.14 -1.77
CA ILE A 126 16.88 -1.31 -1.16
C ILE A 126 16.74 -1.89 0.25
N LEU A 127 15.88 -1.32 1.09
CA LEU A 127 15.69 -1.78 2.47
C LEU A 127 15.19 -3.22 2.54
N LEU A 128 14.23 -3.59 1.70
CA LEU A 128 13.67 -4.93 1.67
C LEU A 128 14.68 -5.96 1.18
N LEU A 129 15.45 -5.65 0.15
CA LEU A 129 16.53 -6.55 -0.31
C LEU A 129 17.63 -6.69 0.73
N LEU A 130 18.09 -5.59 1.33
CA LEU A 130 19.07 -5.64 2.41
C LEU A 130 18.56 -6.47 3.59
N PHE A 131 17.29 -6.27 3.98
CA PHE A 131 16.66 -7.05 5.04
C PHE A 131 16.68 -8.56 4.70
N THR A 132 16.24 -8.93 3.50
CA THR A 132 16.20 -10.34 3.07
C THR A 132 17.58 -10.97 3.02
N LEU A 133 18.58 -10.25 2.48
CA LEU A 133 19.95 -10.77 2.33
C LEU A 133 20.70 -10.86 3.67
N THR A 134 20.47 -9.92 4.60
CA THR A 134 21.18 -9.88 5.88
C THR A 134 20.54 -10.75 6.95
N LEU A 135 19.22 -10.92 6.91
CA LEU A 135 18.47 -11.67 7.93
C LEU A 135 18.04 -13.06 7.47
N SER A 136 18.56 -13.55 6.35
CA SER A 136 18.32 -14.92 5.88
C SER A 136 18.71 -16.00 6.91
N GLU A 137 19.68 -15.72 7.77
CA GLU A 137 20.09 -16.61 8.87
C GLU A 137 19.10 -16.62 10.06
N TYR A 138 18.26 -15.58 10.19
CA TYR A 138 17.29 -15.46 11.27
C TYR A 138 15.90 -15.89 10.79
N GLN A 139 15.66 -17.20 10.77
CA GLN A 139 14.44 -17.81 10.23
C GLN A 139 13.13 -17.18 10.73
N PHE A 140 13.07 -16.74 11.99
CA PHE A 140 11.89 -16.08 12.57
C PHE A 140 11.58 -14.73 11.91
N LEU A 141 12.59 -13.86 11.72
CA LEU A 141 12.40 -12.55 11.08
C LEU A 141 12.17 -12.69 9.57
N TYR A 142 12.85 -13.65 8.96
CA TYR A 142 12.75 -13.95 7.55
C TYR A 142 11.34 -14.38 7.12
N SER A 143 10.62 -15.12 8.00
CA SER A 143 9.24 -15.57 7.72
C SER A 143 8.19 -14.45 7.63
N PHE A 144 8.49 -13.23 8.09
CA PHE A 144 7.59 -12.10 7.97
C PHE A 144 7.61 -11.42 6.59
N LEU A 145 8.77 -11.43 5.92
CA LEU A 145 8.98 -10.77 4.62
C LEU A 145 9.57 -11.78 3.64
N GLU A 146 8.71 -12.51 2.95
CA GLU A 146 9.13 -13.60 2.07
C GLU A 146 9.38 -13.08 0.64
N LEU A 147 10.64 -12.79 0.34
CA LEU A 147 11.10 -12.39 -0.99
C LEU A 147 12.02 -13.44 -1.63
N SER A 148 12.34 -14.51 -0.90
CA SER A 148 13.23 -15.55 -1.41
C SER A 148 12.77 -16.19 -2.71
N PRO A 149 11.48 -16.55 -2.90
CA PRO A 149 11.06 -17.11 -4.17
C PRO A 149 11.29 -16.19 -5.36
N MET A 150 11.13 -14.87 -5.17
CA MET A 150 11.43 -13.89 -6.21
C MET A 150 12.93 -13.79 -6.50
N ILE A 151 13.76 -13.80 -5.45
CA ILE A 151 15.23 -13.73 -5.60
C ILE A 151 15.77 -15.01 -6.27
N ASP A 152 15.27 -16.17 -5.87
CA ASP A 152 15.71 -17.46 -6.40
C ASP A 152 15.30 -17.65 -7.85
N SER A 153 14.10 -17.19 -8.25
CA SER A 153 13.58 -17.35 -9.61
C SER A 153 14.09 -16.27 -10.56
N TRP A 154 14.14 -15.02 -10.14
CA TRP A 154 14.45 -13.88 -11.00
C TRP A 154 15.83 -13.28 -10.78
N GLY A 155 16.48 -13.62 -9.67
CA GLY A 155 17.71 -12.98 -9.22
C GLY A 155 17.49 -11.61 -8.58
N ILE A 156 18.52 -11.13 -7.90
CA ILE A 156 18.46 -9.89 -7.10
C ILE A 156 18.08 -8.66 -7.94
N ALA A 157 18.64 -8.55 -9.16
CA ALA A 157 18.42 -7.37 -10.01
C ALA A 157 16.95 -7.25 -10.47
N ASN A 158 16.35 -8.34 -10.92
CA ASN A 158 14.96 -8.34 -11.38
C ASN A 158 13.99 -8.20 -10.21
N THR A 159 14.29 -8.79 -9.04
CA THR A 159 13.53 -8.58 -7.81
C THR A 159 13.58 -7.10 -7.40
N PHE A 160 14.75 -6.46 -7.46
CA PHE A 160 14.87 -5.02 -7.21
C PHE A 160 13.98 -4.20 -8.15
N LEU A 161 13.99 -4.50 -9.45
CA LEU A 161 13.13 -3.82 -10.43
C LEU A 161 11.65 -4.03 -10.14
N ALA A 162 11.24 -5.24 -9.78
CA ALA A 162 9.86 -5.57 -9.43
C ALA A 162 9.38 -4.79 -8.19
N LEU A 163 10.18 -4.75 -7.13
CA LEU A 163 9.87 -3.97 -5.91
C LEU A 163 9.82 -2.47 -6.20
N THR A 164 10.75 -1.97 -7.01
CA THR A 164 10.77 -0.57 -7.45
C THR A 164 9.52 -0.23 -8.25
N PHE A 165 9.08 -1.13 -9.11
CA PHE A 165 7.83 -0.96 -9.87
C PHE A 165 6.60 -0.96 -8.95
N CYS A 166 6.54 -1.84 -7.95
CA CYS A 166 5.47 -1.84 -6.94
C CYS A 166 5.43 -0.52 -6.16
N SER A 167 6.58 0.01 -5.75
CA SER A 167 6.70 1.31 -5.06
C SER A 167 6.23 2.46 -5.96
N LEU A 168 6.60 2.47 -7.23
CA LEU A 168 6.12 3.44 -8.22
C LEU A 168 4.60 3.40 -8.36
N MET A 169 4.02 2.19 -8.42
CA MET A 169 2.58 1.99 -8.53
C MET A 169 1.83 2.38 -7.25
N SER A 170 2.43 2.19 -6.08
CA SER A 170 1.92 2.69 -4.80
C SER A 170 1.78 4.23 -4.82
N ILE A 171 2.82 4.94 -5.25
CA ILE A 171 2.81 6.40 -5.40
C ILE A 171 1.76 6.84 -6.44
N ALA A 172 1.65 6.13 -7.55
CA ALA A 172 0.65 6.42 -8.57
C ALA A 172 -0.77 6.27 -8.05
N GLY A 173 -1.05 5.25 -7.23
CA GLY A 173 -2.33 5.02 -6.55
C GLY A 173 -2.73 6.18 -5.65
N ASP A 174 -1.83 6.63 -4.76
CA ASP A 174 -2.08 7.79 -3.88
C ASP A 174 -2.28 9.09 -4.69
N LEU A 175 -1.46 9.33 -5.72
CA LEU A 175 -1.64 10.51 -6.59
C LEU A 175 -2.98 10.47 -7.33
N PHE A 176 -3.38 9.29 -7.78
CA PHE A 176 -4.66 9.10 -8.46
C PHE A 176 -5.85 9.37 -7.54
N ALA A 177 -5.81 8.82 -6.32
CA ALA A 177 -6.81 9.08 -5.29
C ALA A 177 -6.82 10.57 -4.87
N SER A 178 -5.66 11.17 -4.72
CA SER A 178 -5.52 12.61 -4.44
C SER A 178 -6.13 13.46 -5.56
N LYS A 179 -5.90 13.11 -6.82
CA LYS A 179 -6.51 13.80 -7.98
C LYS A 179 -8.03 13.64 -7.96
N ALA A 180 -8.54 12.44 -7.70
CA ALA A 180 -9.98 12.20 -7.56
C ALA A 180 -10.61 13.11 -6.50
N LYS A 181 -9.99 13.23 -5.33
CA LYS A 181 -10.43 14.14 -4.24
C LYS A 181 -10.49 15.60 -4.69
N ARG A 182 -9.47 16.09 -5.41
CA ARG A 182 -9.43 17.48 -5.91
C ARG A 182 -10.49 17.78 -6.95
N THR A 183 -10.81 16.83 -7.82
CA THR A 183 -11.87 17.04 -8.85
C THR A 183 -13.27 17.22 -8.29
N ILE A 184 -13.49 16.78 -7.06
CA ILE A 184 -14.78 16.94 -6.34
C ILE A 184 -14.68 17.91 -5.16
N ALA A 185 -13.58 18.66 -5.07
CA ALA A 185 -13.31 19.67 -4.04
C ALA A 185 -13.38 19.16 -2.60
N ILE A 186 -12.98 17.91 -2.35
CA ILE A 186 -12.84 17.34 -1.01
C ILE A 186 -11.38 17.12 -0.66
N LYS A 187 -11.10 16.95 0.63
CA LYS A 187 -9.76 16.61 1.14
C LYS A 187 -9.64 15.13 1.46
N ASP A 188 -10.61 14.54 2.10
CA ASP A 188 -10.64 13.16 2.55
C ASP A 188 -11.93 12.50 2.03
N PHE A 189 -11.90 11.20 1.71
CA PHE A 189 -13.06 10.45 1.23
C PHE A 189 -14.09 10.20 2.32
N GLY A 190 -13.66 10.16 3.58
CA GLY A 190 -14.53 9.90 4.72
C GLY A 190 -13.96 10.41 6.05
N ASN A 191 -14.72 10.15 7.13
CA ASN A 191 -14.35 10.52 8.50
C ASN A 191 -14.50 9.33 9.46
N LEU A 192 -14.41 8.08 8.95
CA LEU A 192 -14.62 6.89 9.77
C LEU A 192 -13.49 6.67 10.78
N LEU A 193 -12.26 7.12 10.47
CA LEU A 193 -11.12 7.02 11.37
C LEU A 193 -10.88 8.36 12.08
N PRO A 194 -11.17 8.49 13.39
CA PRO A 194 -11.01 9.73 14.13
C PRO A 194 -9.58 10.29 14.01
N GLY A 195 -9.45 11.50 13.46
CA GLY A 195 -8.17 12.18 13.25
C GLY A 195 -7.33 11.68 12.06
N HIS A 196 -7.81 10.67 11.31
CA HIS A 196 -7.09 10.06 10.18
C HIS A 196 -7.87 10.07 8.85
N GLY A 197 -9.11 10.60 8.80
CA GLY A 197 -9.92 10.63 7.58
C GLY A 197 -10.72 9.34 7.36
N GLY A 198 -10.90 8.94 6.11
CA GLY A 198 -11.60 7.71 5.74
C GLY A 198 -10.70 6.47 5.75
N ILE A 199 -11.33 5.31 5.66
CA ILE A 199 -10.65 4.03 5.41
C ILE A 199 -10.00 4.05 4.03
N LEU A 200 -10.72 4.54 3.03
CA LEU A 200 -10.23 4.66 1.66
C LEU A 200 -8.97 5.53 1.55
N ASP A 201 -8.89 6.59 2.40
CA ASP A 201 -7.68 7.44 2.48
C ASP A 201 -6.45 6.73 3.05
N ARG A 202 -6.60 5.54 3.60
CA ARG A 202 -5.51 4.73 4.18
C ARG A 202 -5.08 3.56 3.31
N ILE A 203 -5.94 3.16 2.38
CA ILE A 203 -5.66 2.02 1.51
C ILE A 203 -5.47 2.44 0.05
N ASP A 204 -5.56 3.71 -0.28
CA ASP A 204 -5.51 4.22 -1.66
C ASP A 204 -4.23 3.81 -2.42
N SER A 205 -3.06 3.87 -1.77
CA SER A 205 -1.80 3.37 -2.30
C SER A 205 -1.76 1.83 -2.38
N HIS A 206 -2.34 1.16 -1.38
CA HIS A 206 -2.39 -0.31 -1.31
C HIS A 206 -3.30 -0.93 -2.39
N LEU A 207 -4.39 -0.25 -2.78
CA LEU A 207 -5.32 -0.73 -3.82
C LEU A 207 -4.64 -1.01 -5.16
N VAL A 208 -3.54 -0.35 -5.45
CA VAL A 208 -2.76 -0.57 -6.68
C VAL A 208 -1.55 -1.46 -6.42
N CYS A 209 -0.84 -1.24 -5.31
CA CYS A 209 0.38 -1.99 -4.99
C CYS A 209 0.12 -3.48 -4.80
N ILE A 210 -0.90 -3.86 -4.03
CA ILE A 210 -1.19 -5.26 -3.70
C ILE A 210 -1.47 -6.10 -4.96
N PRO A 211 -2.43 -5.75 -5.84
CA PRO A 211 -2.68 -6.54 -7.04
C PRO A 211 -1.46 -6.71 -7.93
N ILE A 212 -0.65 -5.66 -8.07
CA ILE A 212 0.55 -5.68 -8.90
C ILE A 212 1.61 -6.59 -8.30
N PHE A 213 1.85 -6.51 -6.99
CA PHE A 213 2.81 -7.38 -6.32
C PHE A 213 2.42 -8.86 -6.45
N PHE A 214 1.14 -9.20 -6.25
CA PHE A 214 0.67 -10.57 -6.42
C PHE A 214 0.72 -11.03 -7.88
N PHE A 215 0.42 -10.16 -8.83
CA PHE A 215 0.58 -10.47 -10.25
C PHE A 215 2.04 -10.79 -10.60
N LEU A 216 2.99 -9.96 -10.15
CA LEU A 216 4.41 -10.22 -10.38
C LEU A 216 4.86 -11.52 -9.71
N ASN A 217 4.41 -11.78 -8.47
CA ASN A 217 4.75 -13.02 -7.77
C ASN A 217 4.11 -14.26 -8.42
N SER A 218 2.99 -14.13 -9.12
CA SER A 218 2.35 -15.25 -9.84
C SER A 218 3.05 -15.64 -11.16
N LEU A 219 4.04 -14.85 -11.59
CA LEU A 219 4.88 -15.17 -12.76
C LEU A 219 6.09 -16.06 -12.42
N ILE A 220 6.25 -16.38 -11.14
CA ILE A 220 7.29 -17.28 -10.59
C ILE A 220 6.76 -18.70 -10.52
#